data_372f2dd6901e37c9ef6408622c4a445c
#
_entry.id   372f2dd6901e37c9ef6408622c4a445c
#
_cell.length_a   1.000
_cell.length_b   1.000
_cell.length_c   1.000
_cell.angle_alpha   90.00
_cell.angle_beta   90.00
_cell.angle_gamma   90.00
#
_symmetry.space_group_name_H-M   'P 1'
#
loop_
_entity.id
_entity.type
_entity.pdbx_description
1 polymer ?
#
loop_
_entity_poly.entity_id
_entity_poly.type
_entity_poly.pdbx_seq_one_letter_code
_entity_poly.pdbx_strand_id
1 'polypeptide(L)'
;YIANDRNVNVYDVKAWWLGGLATSGVGDALQDEEGNPITKCKSDVLLQITSSRGLETIGVSVKNCNKKTPTNDQMYFTTAKAFCYLLRTNGISVSSMGEQGMSMFCGDIGFRPLDIMTAQQLNCRNSDPNRFYWEELPCEAQQEWKEIFTVWQDYITMLLFQKAYKDDPYPPDYLLHQTVRYS
;
A
#
# COMPACT_ATOMS: atom_id res chain seq x y z
N TYR A 1 16.25 -14.03 -5.36
CA TYR A 1 15.08 -14.24 -4.48
C TYR A 1 13.90 -14.84 -5.26
N ILE A 2 13.38 -14.18 -6.28
CA ILE A 2 12.20 -14.64 -7.07
C ILE A 2 12.42 -16.04 -7.65
N ALA A 3 13.60 -16.32 -8.20
CA ALA A 3 13.93 -17.64 -8.73
C ALA A 3 13.86 -18.75 -7.68
N ASN A 4 14.37 -18.45 -6.47
CA ASN A 4 14.33 -19.40 -5.35
C ASN A 4 12.92 -19.57 -4.80
N ASP A 5 12.18 -18.46 -4.64
CA ASP A 5 10.81 -18.46 -4.14
C ASP A 5 9.88 -19.29 -5.05
N ARG A 6 10.04 -19.16 -6.36
CA ARG A 6 9.26 -19.89 -7.36
C ARG A 6 9.84 -21.25 -7.74
N ASN A 7 11.02 -21.58 -7.25
CA ASN A 7 11.75 -22.81 -7.57
C ASN A 7 11.88 -23.01 -9.10
N VAL A 8 12.43 -22.03 -9.78
CA VAL A 8 12.63 -22.02 -11.24
C VAL A 8 14.07 -21.71 -11.62
N ASN A 9 14.51 -22.26 -12.75
CA ASN A 9 15.74 -21.85 -13.39
C ASN A 9 15.46 -20.66 -14.31
N VAL A 10 16.09 -19.53 -14.05
CA VAL A 10 15.95 -18.31 -14.86
C VAL A 10 16.99 -18.31 -15.96
N TYR A 11 16.54 -18.03 -17.20
CA TYR A 11 17.40 -17.99 -18.41
C TYR A 11 17.62 -16.57 -18.90
N ASP A 12 16.59 -15.70 -18.81
CA ASP A 12 16.65 -14.31 -19.25
C ASP A 12 15.73 -13.44 -18.38
N VAL A 13 16.11 -12.17 -18.18
CA VAL A 13 15.30 -11.17 -17.46
C VAL A 13 15.36 -9.86 -18.22
N LYS A 14 14.20 -9.31 -18.53
CA LYS A 14 14.02 -7.93 -18.98
C LYS A 14 13.30 -7.15 -17.90
N ALA A 15 13.70 -5.91 -17.68
CA ALA A 15 13.10 -5.05 -16.67
C ALA A 15 12.69 -3.70 -17.27
N TRP A 16 11.51 -3.21 -16.85
CA TRP A 16 11.00 -1.89 -17.19
C TRP A 16 10.65 -1.14 -15.93
N TRP A 17 11.13 0.08 -15.85
CA TRP A 17 10.76 1.00 -14.78
C TRP A 17 9.46 1.70 -15.14
N LEU A 18 8.41 1.55 -14.31
CA LEU A 18 7.08 2.10 -14.52
C LEU A 18 6.80 3.33 -13.64
N GLY A 19 7.65 3.60 -12.67
CA GLY A 19 7.51 4.74 -11.77
C GLY A 19 7.41 6.05 -12.55
N GLY A 20 6.30 6.79 -12.40
CA GLY A 20 6.06 8.03 -13.13
C GLY A 20 5.65 7.82 -14.59
N LEU A 21 4.82 6.84 -14.89
CA LEU A 21 4.30 6.52 -16.23
C LEU A 21 3.91 7.75 -17.06
N ALA A 22 3.24 8.73 -16.43
CA ALA A 22 2.83 9.97 -17.08
C ALA A 22 3.98 10.90 -17.51
N THR A 23 5.18 10.71 -16.93
CA THR A 23 6.34 11.59 -17.14
C THR A 23 7.53 10.90 -17.79
N SER A 24 7.58 9.58 -17.74
CA SER A 24 8.73 8.79 -18.21
C SER A 24 8.68 8.42 -19.69
N GLY A 25 7.53 8.59 -20.35
CA GLY A 25 7.31 8.12 -21.72
C GLY A 25 7.23 6.60 -21.86
N VAL A 26 7.44 5.84 -20.78
CA VAL A 26 7.38 4.37 -20.80
C VAL A 26 5.93 3.91 -20.92
N GLY A 27 4.97 4.69 -20.41
CA GLY A 27 3.55 4.40 -20.51
C GLY A 27 3.04 4.29 -21.95
N ASP A 28 3.64 5.07 -22.87
CA ASP A 28 3.28 5.00 -24.30
C ASP A 28 3.81 3.72 -24.97
N ALA A 29 4.81 3.08 -24.38
CA ALA A 29 5.39 1.84 -24.87
C ALA A 29 4.71 0.58 -24.30
N LEU A 30 3.97 0.71 -23.21
CA LEU A 30 3.24 -0.37 -22.59
C LEU A 30 1.77 -0.27 -22.94
N GLN A 31 1.26 -1.32 -23.52
CA GLN A 31 -0.15 -1.43 -23.91
C GLN A 31 -0.78 -2.61 -23.16
N ASP A 32 -2.06 -2.48 -22.86
CA ASP A 32 -2.87 -3.60 -22.40
C ASP A 32 -3.13 -4.61 -23.54
N GLU A 33 -3.89 -5.66 -23.24
CA GLU A 33 -4.25 -6.69 -24.24
C GLU A 33 -5.07 -6.12 -25.41
N GLU A 34 -5.69 -4.98 -25.23
CA GLU A 34 -6.52 -4.28 -26.21
C GLU A 34 -5.73 -3.23 -27.01
N GLY A 35 -4.45 -3.01 -26.66
CA GLY A 35 -3.56 -2.04 -27.32
C GLY A 35 -3.69 -0.62 -26.80
N ASN A 36 -4.39 -0.38 -25.69
CA ASN A 36 -4.47 0.93 -25.06
C ASN A 36 -3.22 1.21 -24.20
N PRO A 37 -2.73 2.46 -24.16
CA PRO A 37 -1.57 2.79 -23.33
C PRO A 37 -1.89 2.62 -21.85
N ILE A 38 -1.01 1.94 -21.12
CA ILE A 38 -1.12 1.77 -19.68
C ILE A 38 -0.73 3.06 -18.99
N THR A 39 -1.71 3.76 -18.42
CA THR A 39 -1.51 5.05 -17.75
C THR A 39 -1.43 4.94 -16.23
N LYS A 40 -1.84 3.82 -15.65
CA LYS A 40 -1.85 3.57 -14.19
C LYS A 40 -1.45 2.14 -13.91
N CYS A 41 -0.45 1.98 -13.08
CA CYS A 41 -0.02 0.68 -12.60
C CYS A 41 0.52 0.85 -11.18
N LYS A 42 0.24 -0.08 -10.29
CA LYS A 42 0.76 -0.06 -8.92
C LYS A 42 2.17 -0.62 -8.82
N SER A 43 2.59 -1.43 -9.78
CA SER A 43 3.97 -1.86 -9.87
C SER A 43 4.86 -0.70 -10.29
N ASP A 44 5.99 -0.56 -9.60
CA ASP A 44 7.03 0.42 -9.94
C ASP A 44 8.00 -0.14 -10.98
N VAL A 45 8.12 -1.48 -11.03
CA VAL A 45 8.97 -2.21 -11.97
C VAL A 45 8.21 -3.42 -12.49
N LEU A 46 8.32 -3.69 -13.79
CA LEU A 46 7.93 -4.95 -14.40
C LEU A 46 9.17 -5.77 -14.72
N LEU A 47 9.12 -7.05 -14.40
CA LEU A 47 10.13 -8.03 -14.78
C LEU A 47 9.49 -9.05 -15.72
N GLN A 48 10.00 -9.17 -16.92
CA GLN A 48 9.68 -10.27 -17.80
C GLN A 48 10.77 -11.33 -17.67
N ILE A 49 10.40 -12.49 -17.15
CA ILE A 49 11.34 -13.55 -16.81
C ILE A 49 11.09 -14.75 -17.70
N THR A 50 12.13 -15.15 -18.46
CA THR A 50 12.15 -16.42 -19.16
C THR A 50 12.76 -17.47 -18.23
N SER A 51 11.99 -18.48 -17.88
CA SER A 51 12.39 -19.51 -16.93
C SER A 51 12.09 -20.92 -17.46
N SER A 52 12.41 -21.93 -16.65
CA SER A 52 12.05 -23.33 -16.92
C SER A 52 10.54 -23.58 -17.01
N ARG A 53 9.71 -22.63 -16.55
CA ARG A 53 8.24 -22.67 -16.69
C ARG A 53 7.69 -21.87 -17.86
N GLY A 54 8.56 -21.20 -18.62
CA GLY A 54 8.17 -20.34 -19.71
C GLY A 54 8.40 -18.87 -19.43
N LEU A 55 7.65 -18.01 -20.14
CA LEU A 55 7.71 -16.57 -20.02
C LEU A 55 6.65 -16.10 -19.02
N GLU A 56 7.07 -15.34 -18.02
CA GLU A 56 6.20 -14.76 -16.98
C GLU A 56 6.47 -13.26 -16.85
N THR A 57 5.44 -12.47 -16.60
CA THR A 57 5.56 -11.07 -16.24
C THR A 57 5.24 -10.90 -14.75
N ILE A 58 6.12 -10.26 -14.01
CA ILE A 58 6.06 -10.09 -12.56
C ILE A 58 6.09 -8.61 -12.24
N GLY A 59 5.10 -8.15 -11.48
CA GLY A 59 5.05 -6.81 -10.95
C GLY A 59 5.81 -6.68 -9.62
N VAL A 60 6.57 -5.60 -9.46
CA VAL A 60 7.30 -5.30 -8.24
C VAL A 60 6.98 -3.88 -7.78
N SER A 61 6.47 -3.74 -6.56
CA SER A 61 6.38 -2.44 -5.91
C SER A 61 7.67 -2.14 -5.15
N VAL A 62 8.24 -0.95 -5.35
CA VAL A 62 9.52 -0.55 -4.75
C VAL A 62 9.28 0.51 -3.69
N LYS A 63 9.77 0.27 -2.49
CA LYS A 63 9.73 1.22 -1.38
C LYS A 63 11.15 1.60 -0.97
N ASN A 64 11.47 2.86 -1.13
CA ASN A 64 12.78 3.41 -0.76
C ASN A 64 12.67 4.18 0.55
N CYS A 65 13.48 3.82 1.54
CA CYS A 65 13.64 4.58 2.76
C CYS A 65 15.04 5.19 2.82
N ASN A 66 15.13 6.49 2.55
CA ASN A 66 16.40 7.25 2.58
C ASN A 66 16.67 7.89 3.95
N LYS A 67 15.92 7.54 4.98
CA LYS A 67 16.08 8.07 6.34
C LYS A 67 17.05 7.21 7.15
N LYS A 68 17.82 7.84 8.05
CA LYS A 68 18.68 7.12 9.02
C LYS A 68 17.91 6.12 9.86
N THR A 69 16.68 6.44 10.21
CA THR A 69 15.75 5.54 10.89
C THR A 69 14.69 5.12 9.88
N PRO A 70 14.64 3.85 9.48
CA PRO A 70 13.59 3.36 8.60
C PRO A 70 12.22 3.62 9.21
N THR A 71 11.34 4.20 8.43
CA THR A 71 9.92 4.35 8.80
C THR A 71 9.11 3.24 8.13
N ASN A 72 7.91 3.00 8.62
CA ASN A 72 7.00 2.05 8.00
C ASN A 72 6.73 2.45 6.55
N ASP A 73 6.71 1.47 5.68
CA ASP A 73 6.40 1.68 4.28
C ASP A 73 4.92 2.05 4.10
N GLN A 74 4.69 3.04 3.26
CA GLN A 74 3.35 3.41 2.87
C GLN A 74 2.88 2.49 1.71
N MET A 75 2.06 1.51 2.04
CA MET A 75 1.54 0.53 1.09
C MET A 75 0.41 1.08 0.22
N TYR A 76 -0.40 1.96 0.80
CA TYR A 76 -1.59 2.50 0.16
C TYR A 76 -1.84 3.91 0.65
N PHE A 77 -1.95 4.87 -0.28
CA PHE A 77 -2.28 6.25 0.02
C PHE A 77 -3.75 6.50 -0.28
N THR A 78 -4.56 6.66 0.77
CA THR A 78 -6.00 6.88 0.65
C THR A 78 -6.55 7.53 1.91
N THR A 79 -7.80 7.97 1.88
CA THR A 79 -8.52 8.41 3.08
C THR A 79 -9.02 7.22 3.89
N ALA A 80 -9.27 7.40 5.18
CA ALA A 80 -9.86 6.36 6.03
C ALA A 80 -11.20 5.87 5.47
N LYS A 81 -12.02 6.78 4.97
CA LYS A 81 -13.32 6.46 4.35
C LYS A 81 -13.16 5.55 3.13
N ALA A 82 -12.22 5.87 2.23
CA ALA A 82 -11.98 5.07 1.04
C ALA A 82 -11.38 3.69 1.39
N PHE A 83 -10.52 3.63 2.41
CA PHE A 83 -10.02 2.36 2.92
C PHE A 83 -11.14 1.48 3.51
N CYS A 84 -11.98 2.04 4.38
CA CYS A 84 -13.14 1.31 4.93
C CYS A 84 -14.10 0.86 3.82
N TYR A 85 -14.31 1.69 2.81
CA TYR A 85 -15.12 1.33 1.63
C TYR A 85 -14.49 0.13 0.88
N LEU A 86 -13.18 0.15 0.63
CA LEU A 86 -12.47 -0.97 0.00
C LEU A 86 -12.67 -2.27 0.79
N LEU A 87 -12.56 -2.23 2.11
CA LEU A 87 -12.77 -3.40 2.96
C LEU A 87 -14.20 -3.93 2.84
N ARG A 88 -15.20 -3.05 2.99
CA ARG A 88 -16.64 -3.43 2.92
C ARG A 88 -17.02 -4.03 1.57
N THR A 89 -16.53 -3.45 0.48
CA THR A 89 -16.82 -3.97 -0.88
C THR A 89 -16.16 -5.31 -1.16
N ASN A 90 -15.18 -5.69 -0.35
CA ASN A 90 -14.51 -7.00 -0.42
C ASN A 90 -14.90 -7.94 0.73
N GLY A 91 -16.05 -7.71 1.37
CA GLY A 91 -16.65 -8.63 2.34
C GLY A 91 -16.14 -8.49 3.78
N ILE A 92 -15.29 -7.50 4.08
CA ILE A 92 -14.84 -7.22 5.43
C ILE A 92 -15.74 -6.13 6.04
N SER A 93 -16.50 -6.50 7.05
CA SER A 93 -17.36 -5.56 7.75
C SER A 93 -16.54 -4.55 8.56
N VAL A 94 -16.87 -3.27 8.41
CA VAL A 94 -16.33 -2.18 9.23
C VAL A 94 -17.51 -1.37 9.74
N SER A 95 -17.65 -1.25 11.05
CA SER A 95 -18.73 -0.46 11.67
C SER A 95 -18.52 1.03 11.46
N SER A 96 -19.54 1.82 11.81
CA SER A 96 -19.41 3.29 11.85
C SER A 96 -18.39 3.75 12.89
N MET A 97 -18.30 3.06 14.03
CA MET A 97 -17.31 3.33 15.07
C MET A 97 -15.90 3.00 14.60
N GLY A 98 -15.71 1.87 13.90
CA GLY A 98 -14.44 1.52 13.28
C GLY A 98 -13.99 2.56 12.25
N GLU A 99 -14.89 3.01 11.36
CA GLU A 99 -14.58 4.07 10.39
C GLU A 99 -14.21 5.39 11.08
N GLN A 100 -14.94 5.77 12.12
CA GLN A 100 -14.62 6.95 12.92
C GLN A 100 -13.23 6.83 13.57
N GLY A 101 -12.93 5.71 14.20
CA GLY A 101 -11.61 5.44 14.78
C GLY A 101 -10.49 5.52 13.76
N MET A 102 -10.69 4.98 12.56
CA MET A 102 -9.70 5.07 11.48
C MET A 102 -9.52 6.51 11.00
N SER A 103 -10.60 7.29 10.88
CA SER A 103 -10.52 8.72 10.54
C SER A 103 -9.77 9.54 11.58
N MET A 104 -9.96 9.22 12.87
CA MET A 104 -9.18 9.80 13.98
C MET A 104 -7.69 9.44 13.83
N PHE A 105 -7.38 8.18 13.64
CA PHE A 105 -6.01 7.70 13.53
C PHE A 105 -5.28 8.26 12.30
N CYS A 106 -5.97 8.41 11.19
CA CYS A 106 -5.42 8.98 9.95
C CYS A 106 -5.38 10.51 9.94
N GLY A 107 -6.16 11.18 10.80
CA GLY A 107 -6.30 12.64 10.79
C GLY A 107 -7.02 13.14 9.54
N ASP A 108 -8.10 12.46 9.16
CA ASP A 108 -8.88 12.83 7.97
C ASP A 108 -9.36 14.29 8.04
N ILE A 109 -9.49 14.92 6.86
CA ILE A 109 -9.93 16.30 6.74
C ILE A 109 -11.30 16.49 7.42
N GLY A 110 -11.39 17.47 8.31
CA GLY A 110 -12.59 17.78 9.08
C GLY A 110 -12.70 17.03 10.41
N PHE A 111 -11.89 16.02 10.63
CA PHE A 111 -11.79 15.38 11.93
C PHE A 111 -10.87 16.22 12.82
N ARG A 112 -11.39 16.73 13.93
CA ARG A 112 -10.62 17.52 14.90
C ARG A 112 -10.45 16.76 16.19
N PRO A 113 -9.27 16.88 16.85
CA PRO A 113 -9.11 16.37 18.22
C PRO A 113 -10.22 16.93 19.12
N LEU A 114 -10.67 16.12 20.06
CA LEU A 114 -11.59 16.58 21.11
C LEU A 114 -10.94 17.75 21.86
N ASP A 115 -11.72 18.76 22.23
CA ASP A 115 -11.25 19.97 22.94
C ASP A 115 -10.56 19.70 24.29
N ILE A 116 -10.64 18.46 24.77
CA ILE A 116 -10.05 18.00 26.02
C ILE A 116 -8.57 17.63 25.92
N MET A 117 -7.94 17.75 24.74
CA MET A 117 -6.52 17.43 24.62
C MET A 117 -5.65 18.46 25.32
N THR A 118 -4.79 17.99 26.21
CA THR A 118 -3.82 18.85 26.89
C THR A 118 -2.78 19.39 25.90
N ALA A 119 -2.20 20.55 26.20
CA ALA A 119 -1.11 21.13 25.41
C ALA A 119 0.06 20.14 25.27
N GLN A 120 0.31 19.31 26.28
CA GLN A 120 1.33 18.27 26.26
C GLN A 120 1.01 17.16 25.23
N GLN A 121 -0.24 16.70 25.17
CA GLN A 121 -0.68 15.69 24.19
C GLN A 121 -0.58 16.26 22.76
N LEU A 122 -0.94 17.52 22.55
CA LEU A 122 -0.80 18.19 21.27
C LEU A 122 0.67 18.36 20.84
N ASN A 123 1.55 18.69 21.79
CA ASN A 123 2.99 18.84 21.52
C ASN A 123 3.69 17.50 21.21
N CYS A 124 3.16 16.39 21.73
CA CYS A 124 3.66 15.06 21.40
C CYS A 124 3.23 14.55 20.01
N ARG A 125 2.26 15.21 19.38
CA ARG A 125 1.82 14.89 18.01
C ARG A 125 2.79 15.48 17.02
N ASN A 126 3.67 14.67 16.45
CA ASN A 126 4.80 15.08 15.62
C ASN A 126 4.43 16.04 14.47
N SER A 127 4.05 15.50 13.32
CA SER A 127 3.87 16.28 12.10
C SER A 127 2.41 16.59 11.75
N ASP A 128 1.47 15.95 12.42
CA ASP A 128 0.03 16.11 12.17
C ASP A 128 -0.75 16.23 13.47
N PRO A 129 -1.13 17.45 13.87
CA PRO A 129 -1.86 17.69 15.13
C PRO A 129 -3.28 17.13 15.12
N ASN A 130 -3.81 16.72 13.97
CA ASN A 130 -5.16 16.17 13.86
C ASN A 130 -5.20 14.64 14.02
N ARG A 131 -4.05 13.97 14.03
CA ARG A 131 -3.98 12.52 14.19
C ARG A 131 -4.01 12.13 15.66
N PHE A 132 -4.79 11.10 15.97
CA PHE A 132 -4.87 10.50 17.28
C PHE A 132 -3.88 9.34 17.42
N TYR A 133 -3.34 9.12 18.61
CA TYR A 133 -2.63 7.91 18.91
C TYR A 133 -3.61 6.74 19.04
N TRP A 134 -3.11 5.53 18.88
CA TRP A 134 -3.93 4.33 18.98
C TRP A 134 -4.70 4.26 20.31
N GLU A 135 -4.04 4.60 21.40
CA GLU A 135 -4.57 4.55 22.75
C GLU A 135 -5.67 5.60 23.02
N GLU A 136 -5.79 6.59 22.16
CA GLU A 136 -6.78 7.66 22.25
C GLU A 136 -8.08 7.34 21.48
N LEU A 137 -8.06 6.26 20.68
CA LEU A 137 -9.23 5.84 19.93
C LEU A 137 -10.29 5.23 20.87
N PRO A 138 -11.58 5.29 20.50
CA PRO A 138 -12.62 4.56 21.22
C PRO A 138 -12.26 3.07 21.38
N CYS A 139 -12.49 2.50 22.56
CA CYS A 139 -12.12 1.11 22.85
C CYS A 139 -12.74 0.13 21.85
N GLU A 140 -13.98 0.38 21.46
CA GLU A 140 -14.70 -0.45 20.47
C GLU A 140 -14.03 -0.41 19.10
N ALA A 141 -13.56 0.78 18.66
CA ALA A 141 -12.82 0.91 17.42
C ALA A 141 -11.46 0.21 17.48
N GLN A 142 -10.75 0.32 18.61
CA GLN A 142 -9.48 -0.38 18.80
C GLN A 142 -9.67 -1.90 18.73
N GLN A 143 -10.70 -2.43 19.37
CA GLN A 143 -10.99 -3.86 19.40
C GLN A 143 -11.36 -4.36 17.99
N GLU A 144 -12.25 -3.65 17.32
CA GLU A 144 -12.66 -3.99 15.94
C GLU A 144 -11.46 -4.01 14.99
N TRP A 145 -10.60 -2.99 15.02
CA TRP A 145 -9.43 -2.96 14.15
C TRP A 145 -8.38 -4.02 14.49
N LYS A 146 -8.19 -4.34 15.77
CA LYS A 146 -7.33 -5.47 16.15
C LYS A 146 -7.85 -6.78 15.59
N GLU A 147 -9.15 -7.01 15.66
CA GLU A 147 -9.78 -8.21 15.11
C GLU A 147 -9.66 -8.25 13.58
N ILE A 148 -10.00 -7.15 12.90
CA ILE A 148 -9.89 -7.06 11.44
C ILE A 148 -8.46 -7.35 10.98
N PHE A 149 -7.45 -6.71 11.55
CA PHE A 149 -6.06 -6.93 11.17
C PHE A 149 -5.50 -8.28 11.59
N THR A 150 -6.07 -8.93 12.60
CA THR A 150 -5.67 -10.29 12.98
C THR A 150 -6.28 -11.34 12.07
N VAL A 151 -7.58 -11.23 11.79
CA VAL A 151 -8.32 -12.24 11.02
C VAL A 151 -8.08 -12.10 9.52
N TRP A 152 -7.97 -10.86 9.02
CA TRP A 152 -7.96 -10.55 7.60
C TRP A 152 -6.62 -10.04 7.07
N GLN A 153 -5.53 -10.18 7.85
CA GLN A 153 -4.23 -9.60 7.51
C GLN A 153 -3.78 -9.95 6.09
N ASP A 154 -3.77 -11.21 5.74
CA ASP A 154 -3.29 -11.67 4.42
C ASP A 154 -4.20 -11.19 3.30
N TYR A 155 -5.52 -11.23 3.54
CA TYR A 155 -6.49 -10.78 2.55
C TYR A 155 -6.42 -9.26 2.35
N ILE A 156 -6.28 -8.47 3.42
CA ILE A 156 -6.08 -7.02 3.35
C ILE A 156 -4.79 -6.71 2.60
N THR A 157 -3.72 -7.42 2.88
CA THR A 157 -2.45 -7.28 2.16
C THR A 157 -2.64 -7.51 0.67
N MET A 158 -3.31 -8.59 0.29
CA MET A 158 -3.64 -8.87 -1.11
C MET A 158 -4.51 -7.76 -1.73
N LEU A 159 -5.53 -7.27 -1.01
CA LEU A 159 -6.37 -6.16 -1.50
C LEU A 159 -5.56 -4.89 -1.76
N LEU A 160 -4.67 -4.53 -0.86
CA LEU A 160 -3.83 -3.34 -0.98
C LEU A 160 -2.80 -3.48 -2.10
N PHE A 161 -2.33 -4.68 -2.37
CA PHE A 161 -1.39 -4.94 -3.44
C PHE A 161 -2.06 -5.10 -4.80
N GLN A 162 -3.06 -5.97 -4.88
CA GLN A 162 -3.57 -6.44 -6.17
C GLN A 162 -4.89 -5.80 -6.59
N LYS A 163 -5.61 -5.13 -5.67
CA LYS A 163 -6.92 -4.53 -5.97
C LYS A 163 -7.02 -3.04 -5.65
N ALA A 164 -5.89 -2.38 -5.35
CA ALA A 164 -5.89 -0.97 -5.01
C ALA A 164 -6.30 -0.07 -6.18
N TYR A 165 -5.96 -0.45 -7.39
CA TYR A 165 -6.45 0.18 -8.60
C TYR A 165 -7.39 -0.78 -9.33
N LYS A 166 -8.56 -0.26 -9.71
CA LYS A 166 -9.45 -0.98 -10.62
C LYS A 166 -8.75 -1.07 -11.97
N ASP A 167 -8.77 -2.25 -12.56
CA ASP A 167 -8.21 -2.50 -13.90
C ASP A 167 -6.68 -2.26 -13.99
N ASP A 168 -5.93 -2.52 -12.90
CA ASP A 168 -4.47 -2.54 -12.93
C ASP A 168 -4.01 -3.77 -13.72
N PRO A 169 -3.38 -3.61 -14.90
CA PRO A 169 -2.96 -4.74 -15.71
C PRO A 169 -1.76 -5.48 -15.13
N TYR A 170 -1.00 -4.84 -14.24
CA TYR A 170 0.19 -5.41 -13.61
C TYR A 170 0.23 -5.10 -12.11
N PRO A 171 -0.68 -5.68 -11.32
CA PRO A 171 -0.61 -5.56 -9.88
C PRO A 171 0.70 -6.17 -9.36
N PRO A 172 1.30 -5.63 -8.28
CA PRO A 172 2.58 -6.14 -7.81
C PRO A 172 2.45 -7.52 -7.16
N ASP A 173 3.32 -8.43 -7.57
CA ASP A 173 3.51 -9.75 -6.95
C ASP A 173 4.47 -9.69 -5.77
N TYR A 174 5.41 -8.72 -5.80
CA TYR A 174 6.46 -8.57 -4.79
C TYR A 174 6.60 -7.12 -4.32
N LEU A 175 7.00 -6.99 -3.05
CA LEU A 175 7.45 -5.74 -2.46
C LEU A 175 8.98 -5.77 -2.33
N LEU A 176 9.66 -4.81 -2.94
CA LEU A 176 11.07 -4.56 -2.71
C LEU A 176 11.21 -3.37 -1.76
N HIS A 177 11.65 -3.65 -0.54
CA HIS A 177 11.98 -2.61 0.43
C HIS A 177 13.49 -2.36 0.43
N GLN A 178 13.90 -1.17 -0.01
CA GLN A 178 15.29 -0.75 -0.05
C GLN A 178 15.56 0.24 1.07
N THR A 179 16.50 -0.10 1.95
CA THR A 179 17.01 0.79 2.99
C THR A 179 18.45 1.18 2.70
N VAL A 180 18.77 2.48 2.79
CA VAL A 180 20.16 2.94 2.74
C VAL A 180 20.74 2.85 4.14
N ARG A 181 21.72 1.97 4.35
CA ARG A 181 22.54 1.98 5.58
C ARG A 181 23.62 3.04 5.38
N TYR A 182 23.56 4.11 6.14
CA TYR A 182 24.68 5.03 6.26
C TYR A 182 25.71 4.39 7.20
N SER A 183 26.85 4.01 6.63
CA SER A 183 28.03 3.56 7.38
C SER A 183 28.73 4.76 8.03
#